data_eed3d00466f52100bb27a6bbaba75482
#
_entry.id   eed3d00466f52100bb27a6bbaba75482
#
_cell.length_a   1.000
_cell.length_b   1.000
_cell.length_c   1.000
_cell.angle_alpha   90.00
_cell.angle_beta   90.00
_cell.angle_gamma   90.00
#
_symmetry.space_group_name_H-M   'P 1'
#
loop_
_entity.id
_entity.type
_entity.pdbx_description
1 polymer ?
#
loop_
_entity_poly.entity_id
_entity_poly.type
_entity_poly.pdbx_seq_one_letter_code
_entity_poly.pdbx_strand_id
1 'polypeptide(L)'
;QQQQINSLRSRLESTEGKAEQAAAKADQAAAKPSFMDGVTIGGVAEVEMTNTEAFSGTDTSDITLAKVEFFVDTQPHEYLATHVQMLYEDDGTETISLDEAFATLGNTEKFPLYLQAGKWAGPFGGFDTDMSTDPLTKSMGETREAAILVGAVHDGLVLEGYLYNGDTQKAGESNRIDQYGASLGYGGEQNGIAYNGGIGYINNIADSDGLTDALGGNATAINKYVSGAEIHADVSFSNLTLRGGYMTALKSFQAGEVAFNGQGAKPVAWNLEAAYTLPVMGKDTTFAATVQGTQEALALGLPETRYGAAVTVAIVDHFSITGEYLHDEDYSVSEGGTGNSGHTATLKLAAEY
;
A
#
# COMPACT_ATOMS: atom_id res chain seq x y z
N GLN A 1 4.72 0.90 -9.41
CA GLN A 1 5.32 -0.34 -9.91
C GLN A 1 6.80 -0.23 -10.17
N GLN A 2 7.37 0.95 -10.39
CA GLN A 2 8.75 1.09 -10.00
C GLN A 2 8.84 0.86 -8.49
N GLN A 3 7.84 1.20 -7.72
CA GLN A 3 7.75 0.75 -6.34
C GLN A 3 7.51 -0.77 -6.24
N GLN A 4 6.69 -1.40 -7.05
CA GLN A 4 6.66 -2.88 -7.08
C GLN A 4 7.91 -3.49 -7.74
N ILE A 5 8.52 -2.88 -8.74
CA ILE A 5 9.79 -3.34 -9.31
C ILE A 5 10.98 -2.80 -8.52
N ASN A 6 10.95 -1.63 -7.90
CA ASN A 6 11.97 -1.18 -6.94
C ASN A 6 11.63 -1.63 -5.51
N SER A 7 10.39 -1.90 -5.10
CA SER A 7 10.11 -2.70 -3.92
C SER A 7 10.25 -4.20 -4.19
N LEU A 8 10.03 -4.69 -5.39
CA LEU A 8 10.53 -6.03 -5.79
C LEU A 8 12.04 -6.00 -6.01
N ARG A 9 12.68 -4.93 -6.47
CA ARG A 9 14.14 -4.78 -6.48
C ARG A 9 14.70 -4.41 -5.13
N SER A 10 14.16 -3.52 -4.32
CA SER A 10 14.66 -3.27 -2.96
C SER A 10 14.16 -4.32 -1.97
N ARG A 11 13.06 -5.00 -2.22
CA ARG A 11 12.72 -6.28 -1.58
C ARG A 11 13.57 -7.43 -2.13
N LEU A 12 13.87 -7.47 -3.41
CA LEU A 12 14.84 -8.41 -3.98
C LEU A 12 16.27 -8.05 -3.54
N GLU A 13 16.71 -6.80 -3.54
CA GLU A 13 18.04 -6.36 -3.07
C GLU A 13 18.14 -6.33 -1.54
N SER A 14 17.09 -6.01 -0.77
CA SER A 14 17.06 -6.26 0.68
C SER A 14 16.81 -7.74 1.00
N THR A 15 16.14 -8.49 0.13
CA THR A 15 16.01 -9.94 0.23
C THR A 15 17.25 -10.63 -0.34
N GLU A 16 17.93 -10.10 -1.35
CA GLU A 16 19.25 -10.54 -1.80
C GLU A 16 20.35 -10.18 -0.80
N GLY A 17 20.34 -9.00 -0.17
CA GLY A 17 21.26 -8.68 0.93
C GLY A 17 20.94 -9.46 2.21
N LYS A 18 19.68 -9.73 2.50
CA LYS A 18 19.23 -10.62 3.59
C LYS A 18 19.40 -12.10 3.21
N ALA A 19 19.21 -12.48 1.94
CA ALA A 19 19.45 -13.83 1.43
C ALA A 19 20.94 -14.13 1.22
N GLU A 20 21.81 -13.15 0.90
CA GLU A 20 23.26 -13.32 0.95
C GLU A 20 23.77 -13.49 2.38
N GLN A 21 23.18 -12.79 3.37
CA GLN A 21 23.51 -13.03 4.80
C GLN A 21 22.88 -14.33 5.32
N ALA A 22 21.69 -14.72 4.87
CA ALA A 22 21.09 -16.00 5.19
C ALA A 22 21.73 -17.15 4.39
N ALA A 23 22.12 -16.95 3.13
CA ALA A 23 22.86 -17.93 2.34
C ALA A 23 24.29 -18.14 2.87
N ALA A 24 24.99 -17.09 3.33
CA ALA A 24 26.28 -17.23 4.02
C ALA A 24 26.18 -17.99 5.36
N LYS A 25 25.00 -17.98 6.01
CA LYS A 25 24.70 -18.79 7.21
C LYS A 25 24.13 -20.18 6.84
N ALA A 26 23.48 -20.34 5.71
CA ALA A 26 22.89 -21.60 5.25
C ALA A 26 23.89 -22.49 4.48
N ASP A 27 24.98 -21.94 3.92
CA ASP A 27 26.08 -22.73 3.32
C ASP A 27 26.83 -23.60 4.34
N GLN A 28 26.56 -23.45 5.64
CA GLN A 28 27.06 -24.34 6.69
C GLN A 28 26.07 -25.47 7.11
N ALA A 29 24.88 -25.54 6.57
CA ALA A 29 23.89 -26.55 6.94
C ALA A 29 23.25 -27.20 5.71
N ALA A 30 23.66 -28.43 5.43
CA ALA A 30 23.03 -29.47 4.58
C ALA A 30 22.57 -29.03 3.16
N ALA A 31 22.91 -29.86 2.15
CA ALA A 31 22.46 -29.76 0.77
C ALA A 31 20.93 -29.42 0.70
N LYS A 32 20.58 -28.21 0.24
CA LYS A 32 19.19 -27.85 -0.04
C LYS A 32 18.64 -28.86 -1.08
N PRO A 33 17.42 -29.37 -0.86
CA PRO A 33 16.76 -30.14 -1.92
C PRO A 33 16.65 -29.24 -3.17
N SER A 34 16.94 -29.79 -4.35
CA SER A 34 16.95 -29.04 -5.63
C SER A 34 15.60 -28.36 -5.95
N PHE A 35 14.49 -28.79 -5.35
CA PHE A 35 13.18 -28.16 -5.52
C PHE A 35 13.03 -26.85 -4.72
N MET A 36 13.95 -26.54 -3.79
CA MET A 36 13.98 -25.29 -3.02
C MET A 36 14.86 -24.21 -3.69
N ASP A 37 15.57 -24.56 -4.77
CA ASP A 37 16.34 -23.59 -5.51
C ASP A 37 15.38 -22.59 -6.19
N GLY A 38 15.54 -21.29 -5.91
CA GLY A 38 14.65 -20.25 -6.42
C GLY A 38 13.32 -20.12 -5.66
N VAL A 39 13.19 -20.66 -4.45
CA VAL A 39 12.04 -20.46 -3.55
C VAL A 39 12.45 -19.60 -2.38
N THR A 40 11.75 -18.50 -2.14
CA THR A 40 11.84 -17.67 -0.96
C THR A 40 10.54 -17.77 -0.17
N ILE A 41 10.64 -17.96 1.13
CA ILE A 41 9.49 -17.98 2.04
C ILE A 41 9.74 -16.91 3.09
N GLY A 42 8.74 -16.10 3.39
CA GLY A 42 8.82 -15.09 4.43
C GLY A 42 7.45 -14.73 4.96
N GLY A 43 7.43 -13.85 5.93
CA GLY A 43 6.19 -13.38 6.52
C GLY A 43 6.42 -12.37 7.63
N VAL A 44 5.31 -11.83 8.15
CA VAL A 44 5.29 -10.91 9.28
C VAL A 44 4.16 -11.27 10.23
N ALA A 45 4.37 -11.04 11.51
CA ALA A 45 3.32 -11.07 12.53
C ALA A 45 3.38 -9.78 13.34
N GLU A 46 2.24 -9.10 13.46
CA GLU A 46 2.11 -7.82 14.14
C GLU A 46 1.05 -7.90 15.23
N VAL A 47 1.41 -7.46 16.44
CA VAL A 47 0.48 -7.25 17.55
C VAL A 47 0.46 -5.76 17.86
N GLU A 48 -0.73 -5.20 17.95
CA GLU A 48 -0.95 -3.80 18.27
C GLU A 48 -1.70 -3.62 19.56
N MET A 49 -1.29 -2.61 20.32
CA MET A 49 -2.02 -2.05 21.44
C MET A 49 -2.44 -0.65 21.05
N THR A 50 -3.74 -0.41 20.97
CA THR A 50 -4.29 0.88 20.55
C THR A 50 -5.06 1.53 21.68
N ASN A 51 -5.02 2.87 21.72
CA ASN A 51 -5.91 3.69 22.51
C ASN A 51 -6.41 4.82 21.62
N THR A 52 -7.72 4.85 21.38
CA THR A 52 -8.35 5.78 20.46
C THR A 52 -9.38 6.63 21.18
N GLU A 53 -9.20 7.95 21.10
CA GLU A 53 -10.19 8.96 21.41
C GLU A 53 -10.89 9.36 20.10
N ALA A 54 -12.14 8.95 19.93
CA ALA A 54 -12.87 9.11 18.68
C ALA A 54 -13.44 10.52 18.50
N PHE A 55 -13.70 10.97 17.26
CA PHE A 55 -14.42 12.22 16.97
C PHE A 55 -15.79 12.28 17.63
N SER A 56 -16.45 11.12 17.73
CA SER A 56 -17.75 10.95 18.38
C SER A 56 -17.86 9.53 18.93
N GLY A 57 -18.65 9.36 19.99
CA GLY A 57 -18.88 8.05 20.59
C GLY A 57 -18.01 7.81 21.82
N THR A 58 -17.57 6.59 21.98
CA THR A 58 -16.85 6.12 23.18
C THR A 58 -15.38 5.88 22.83
N ASP A 59 -14.49 6.35 23.68
CA ASP A 59 -13.07 6.03 23.60
C ASP A 59 -12.87 4.51 23.75
N THR A 60 -11.91 3.97 23.01
CA THR A 60 -11.62 2.54 22.98
C THR A 60 -10.15 2.27 23.27
N SER A 61 -9.87 1.11 23.84
CA SER A 61 -8.52 0.57 23.91
C SER A 61 -8.56 -0.92 23.65
N ASP A 62 -7.62 -1.42 22.86
CA ASP A 62 -7.61 -2.82 22.48
C ASP A 62 -6.18 -3.37 22.36
N ILE A 63 -6.09 -4.69 22.34
CA ILE A 63 -4.88 -5.45 21.99
C ILE A 63 -5.28 -6.45 20.95
N THR A 64 -4.76 -6.31 19.74
CA THR A 64 -5.14 -7.12 18.60
C THR A 64 -3.94 -7.82 17.97
N LEU A 65 -4.15 -9.00 17.39
CA LEU A 65 -3.25 -9.58 16.40
C LEU A 65 -3.52 -8.88 15.07
N ALA A 66 -2.92 -7.69 14.91
CA ALA A 66 -3.29 -6.78 13.84
C ALA A 66 -3.06 -7.38 12.46
N LYS A 67 -1.95 -8.13 12.28
CA LYS A 67 -1.58 -8.68 10.98
C LYS A 67 -0.77 -9.96 11.11
N VAL A 68 -1.09 -10.95 10.28
CA VAL A 68 -0.19 -12.09 9.98
C VAL A 68 -0.13 -12.26 8.48
N GLU A 69 1.06 -12.13 7.92
CA GLU A 69 1.32 -12.29 6.50
C GLU A 69 2.30 -13.44 6.28
N PHE A 70 2.04 -14.24 5.28
CA PHE A 70 2.91 -15.32 4.84
C PHE A 70 2.99 -15.28 3.31
N PHE A 71 4.20 -15.26 2.77
CA PHE A 71 4.40 -15.25 1.33
C PHE A 71 5.42 -16.27 0.85
N VAL A 72 5.23 -16.68 -0.40
CA VAL A 72 6.11 -17.56 -1.14
C VAL A 72 6.41 -16.94 -2.50
N ASP A 73 7.68 -16.61 -2.73
CA ASP A 73 8.19 -16.21 -4.04
C ASP A 73 8.90 -17.39 -4.69
N THR A 74 8.66 -17.61 -5.98
CA THR A 74 9.41 -18.62 -6.74
C THR A 74 9.90 -18.07 -8.07
N GLN A 75 11.07 -18.54 -8.51
CA GLN A 75 11.61 -18.26 -9.85
C GLN A 75 11.99 -19.59 -10.53
N PRO A 76 10.98 -20.37 -11.00
CA PRO A 76 11.23 -21.67 -11.62
C PRO A 76 11.95 -21.57 -12.97
N HIS A 77 11.99 -20.41 -13.59
CA HIS A 77 12.68 -20.14 -14.84
C HIS A 77 13.16 -18.69 -14.91
N GLU A 78 14.24 -18.41 -15.63
CA GLU A 78 14.80 -17.05 -15.79
C GLU A 78 13.80 -16.01 -16.36
N TYR A 79 12.72 -16.45 -16.98
CA TYR A 79 11.64 -15.61 -17.51
C TYR A 79 10.33 -15.76 -16.76
N LEU A 80 10.27 -16.56 -15.70
CA LEU A 80 9.04 -16.79 -14.95
C LEU A 80 9.28 -16.66 -13.46
N ALA A 81 8.59 -15.71 -12.84
CA ALA A 81 8.49 -15.57 -11.39
C ALA A 81 7.04 -15.70 -10.95
N THR A 82 6.82 -16.21 -9.74
CA THR A 82 5.49 -16.24 -9.13
C THR A 82 5.55 -15.72 -7.71
N HIS A 83 4.48 -15.09 -7.27
CA HIS A 83 4.27 -14.62 -5.91
C HIS A 83 2.93 -15.13 -5.40
N VAL A 84 2.89 -15.59 -4.15
CA VAL A 84 1.65 -15.93 -3.44
C VAL A 84 1.75 -15.41 -2.02
N GLN A 85 0.76 -14.65 -1.60
CA GLN A 85 0.67 -14.06 -0.26
C GLN A 85 -0.69 -14.38 0.36
N MET A 86 -0.64 -14.87 1.59
CA MET A 86 -1.81 -15.06 2.45
C MET A 86 -1.74 -14.02 3.58
N LEU A 87 -2.88 -13.44 3.89
CA LEU A 87 -3.02 -12.36 4.85
C LEU A 87 -4.14 -12.67 5.83
N TYR A 88 -3.87 -12.45 7.11
CA TYR A 88 -4.84 -12.26 8.17
C TYR A 88 -4.70 -10.81 8.67
N GLU A 89 -5.80 -10.10 8.76
CA GLU A 89 -5.91 -8.82 9.44
C GLU A 89 -7.10 -8.86 10.40
N ASP A 90 -7.00 -8.15 11.52
CA ASP A 90 -8.11 -8.01 12.46
C ASP A 90 -9.09 -6.94 11.96
N ASP A 91 -9.82 -7.30 10.91
CA ASP A 91 -10.87 -6.49 10.29
C ASP A 91 -12.29 -6.84 10.80
N GLY A 92 -12.36 -7.66 11.86
CA GLY A 92 -13.60 -8.18 12.42
C GLY A 92 -14.13 -9.43 11.73
N THR A 93 -13.46 -9.97 10.70
CA THR A 93 -13.84 -11.22 10.02
C THR A 93 -13.05 -12.45 10.50
N GLU A 94 -11.86 -12.24 11.07
CA GLU A 94 -10.92 -13.28 11.54
C GLU A 94 -10.62 -14.35 10.46
N THR A 95 -10.61 -13.97 9.19
CA THR A 95 -10.37 -14.88 8.08
C THR A 95 -8.97 -14.73 7.49
N ILE A 96 -8.36 -15.84 7.12
CA ILE A 96 -7.15 -15.82 6.30
C ILE A 96 -7.59 -15.74 4.84
N SER A 97 -7.15 -14.70 4.15
CA SER A 97 -7.45 -14.47 2.74
C SER A 97 -6.25 -14.70 1.84
N LEU A 98 -6.50 -15.00 0.56
CA LEU A 98 -5.49 -14.90 -0.48
C LEU A 98 -5.38 -13.43 -0.88
N ASP A 99 -4.34 -12.79 -0.41
CA ASP A 99 -4.12 -11.36 -0.61
C ASP A 99 -3.56 -11.10 -2.01
N GLU A 100 -2.41 -11.71 -2.33
CA GLU A 100 -1.82 -11.61 -3.64
C GLU A 100 -1.48 -12.99 -4.19
N ALA A 101 -1.70 -13.20 -5.48
CA ALA A 101 -1.24 -14.39 -6.22
C ALA A 101 -1.09 -14.05 -7.70
N PHE A 102 0.14 -13.96 -8.19
CA PHE A 102 0.40 -13.61 -9.58
C PHE A 102 1.65 -14.30 -10.13
N ALA A 103 1.69 -14.38 -11.46
CA ALA A 103 2.86 -14.80 -12.21
C ALA A 103 3.34 -13.66 -13.13
N THR A 104 4.65 -13.47 -13.18
CA THR A 104 5.31 -12.52 -14.08
C THR A 104 6.15 -13.29 -15.10
N LEU A 105 5.86 -13.05 -16.37
CA LEU A 105 6.58 -13.57 -17.52
C LEU A 105 7.40 -12.45 -18.16
N GLY A 106 8.72 -12.54 -18.08
CA GLY A 106 9.66 -11.57 -18.65
C GLY A 106 10.99 -11.60 -17.93
N ASN A 107 12.03 -11.15 -18.62
CA ASN A 107 13.35 -10.90 -18.06
C ASN A 107 13.80 -9.53 -18.54
N THR A 108 13.54 -8.51 -17.72
CA THR A 108 13.76 -7.11 -18.08
C THR A 108 15.24 -6.72 -18.24
N GLU A 109 16.17 -7.56 -17.78
CA GLU A 109 17.60 -7.39 -18.05
C GLU A 109 17.96 -7.74 -19.51
N LYS A 110 17.20 -8.68 -20.11
CA LYS A 110 17.43 -9.16 -21.49
C LYS A 110 16.51 -8.51 -22.50
N PHE A 111 15.28 -8.21 -22.10
CA PHE A 111 14.27 -7.60 -22.96
C PHE A 111 13.31 -6.72 -22.10
N PRO A 112 13.05 -5.48 -22.49
CA PRO A 112 12.41 -4.52 -21.61
C PRO A 112 10.93 -4.78 -21.31
N LEU A 113 10.30 -5.78 -21.92
CA LEU A 113 8.87 -6.06 -21.75
C LEU A 113 8.63 -7.22 -20.77
N TYR A 114 7.52 -7.15 -20.04
CA TYR A 114 6.99 -8.23 -19.23
C TYR A 114 5.47 -8.26 -19.24
N LEU A 115 4.92 -9.42 -18.90
CA LEU A 115 3.51 -9.67 -18.70
C LEU A 115 3.31 -10.14 -17.26
N GLN A 116 2.32 -9.59 -16.55
CA GLN A 116 1.92 -10.08 -15.24
C GLN A 116 0.45 -10.45 -15.27
N ALA A 117 0.09 -11.56 -14.62
CA ALA A 117 -1.29 -12.01 -14.55
C ALA A 117 -1.55 -12.63 -13.16
N GLY A 118 -2.69 -12.28 -12.56
CA GLY A 118 -3.10 -12.75 -11.24
C GLY A 118 -3.79 -11.65 -10.44
N LYS A 119 -3.83 -11.80 -9.12
CA LYS A 119 -4.37 -10.82 -8.17
C LYS A 119 -3.22 -10.12 -7.44
N TRP A 120 -3.22 -8.81 -7.39
CA TRP A 120 -2.26 -7.99 -6.61
C TRP A 120 -2.80 -6.56 -6.43
N ALA A 121 -2.16 -5.79 -5.54
CA ALA A 121 -2.39 -4.35 -5.47
C ALA A 121 -1.89 -3.68 -6.76
N GLY A 122 -2.80 -3.10 -7.53
CA GLY A 122 -2.53 -2.51 -8.84
C GLY A 122 -1.53 -1.35 -8.80
N PRO A 123 -0.96 -0.94 -9.95
CA PRO A 123 0.02 0.14 -10.03
C PRO A 123 -0.64 1.53 -10.03
N PHE A 124 -1.57 1.75 -9.11
CA PHE A 124 -2.26 3.01 -8.91
C PHE A 124 -2.02 3.50 -7.48
N GLY A 125 -1.01 4.37 -7.33
CA GLY A 125 -0.57 4.91 -6.05
C GLY A 125 0.77 4.37 -5.56
N GLY A 126 1.42 5.18 -4.72
CA GLY A 126 2.58 4.83 -3.92
C GLY A 126 2.22 5.02 -2.45
N PHE A 127 2.28 3.94 -1.67
CA PHE A 127 1.74 3.91 -0.32
C PHE A 127 2.75 3.56 0.76
N ASP A 128 4.05 3.59 0.43
CA ASP A 128 5.11 3.31 1.40
C ASP A 128 5.10 4.34 2.53
N THR A 129 5.29 3.88 3.76
CA THR A 129 5.33 4.72 4.95
C THR A 129 6.28 4.13 6.01
N ASP A 130 6.84 4.98 6.86
CA ASP A 130 7.53 4.61 8.10
C ASP A 130 6.61 4.78 9.34
N MET A 131 5.34 5.13 9.12
CA MET A 131 4.31 5.11 10.14
C MET A 131 3.80 3.67 10.37
N SER A 132 3.13 3.42 11.50
CA SER A 132 2.41 2.16 11.75
C SER A 132 1.13 2.10 10.93
N THR A 133 0.45 3.22 10.86
CA THR A 133 -0.82 3.37 10.14
C THR A 133 -0.59 3.76 8.69
N ASP A 134 -1.31 3.13 7.78
CA ASP A 134 -1.29 3.42 6.36
C ASP A 134 -1.67 4.88 6.05
N PRO A 135 -1.11 5.46 4.96
CA PRO A 135 -1.46 6.82 4.56
C PRO A 135 -2.90 6.90 4.04
N LEU A 136 -3.55 8.07 4.22
CA LEU A 136 -4.93 8.32 3.76
C LEU A 136 -5.09 8.13 2.24
N THR A 137 -4.01 8.28 1.47
CA THR A 137 -4.00 7.96 0.04
C THR A 137 -4.21 6.48 -0.23
N LYS A 138 -3.64 5.59 0.61
CA LYS A 138 -3.88 4.14 0.53
C LYS A 138 -5.32 3.81 0.90
N SER A 139 -5.80 4.34 2.03
CA SER A 139 -7.18 4.14 2.49
C SER A 139 -8.23 4.58 1.46
N MET A 140 -7.92 5.59 0.63
CA MET A 140 -8.81 6.03 -0.43
C MET A 140 -8.68 5.23 -1.72
N GLY A 141 -7.47 4.80 -2.10
CA GLY A 141 -7.18 4.48 -3.50
C GLY A 141 -6.48 3.17 -3.78
N GLU A 142 -6.12 2.37 -2.80
CA GLU A 142 -5.56 1.04 -3.08
C GLU A 142 -6.62 0.20 -3.82
N THR A 143 -6.18 -0.41 -4.92
CA THR A 143 -7.03 -1.26 -5.76
C THR A 143 -6.35 -2.62 -5.89
N ARG A 144 -7.01 -3.67 -5.39
CA ARG A 144 -6.46 -5.03 -5.35
C ARG A 144 -7.32 -6.00 -6.14
N GLU A 145 -6.93 -6.23 -7.39
CA GLU A 145 -7.74 -6.93 -8.36
C GLU A 145 -7.01 -8.04 -9.12
N ALA A 146 -7.80 -9.00 -9.60
CA ALA A 146 -7.32 -9.95 -10.58
C ALA A 146 -7.24 -9.29 -11.97
N ALA A 147 -6.02 -9.12 -12.47
CA ALA A 147 -5.75 -8.34 -13.65
C ALA A 147 -4.74 -9.00 -14.60
N ILE A 148 -4.67 -8.50 -15.82
CA ILE A 148 -3.58 -8.74 -16.77
C ILE A 148 -2.89 -7.41 -17.03
N LEU A 149 -1.57 -7.38 -16.90
CA LEU A 149 -0.74 -6.20 -17.08
C LEU A 149 0.35 -6.46 -18.08
N VAL A 150 0.62 -5.50 -18.94
CA VAL A 150 1.81 -5.44 -19.79
C VAL A 150 2.63 -4.24 -19.34
N GLY A 151 3.91 -4.46 -19.10
CA GLY A 151 4.85 -3.45 -18.66
C GLY A 151 6.11 -3.40 -19.53
N ALA A 152 6.73 -2.23 -19.52
CA ALA A 152 8.03 -1.98 -20.13
C ALA A 152 8.96 -1.26 -19.16
N VAL A 153 10.21 -1.71 -19.06
CA VAL A 153 11.24 -1.14 -18.19
C VAL A 153 12.45 -0.72 -19.02
N HIS A 154 12.92 0.51 -18.85
CA HIS A 154 14.11 1.01 -19.51
C HIS A 154 14.77 2.13 -18.70
N ASP A 155 16.03 1.93 -18.28
CA ASP A 155 16.84 2.94 -17.57
C ASP A 155 16.11 3.63 -16.41
N GLY A 156 15.46 2.85 -15.55
CA GLY A 156 14.70 3.35 -14.39
C GLY A 156 13.29 3.80 -14.73
N LEU A 157 12.94 3.95 -15.99
CA LEU A 157 11.58 4.25 -16.46
C LEU A 157 10.76 2.97 -16.50
N VAL A 158 9.53 3.01 -16.00
CA VAL A 158 8.54 1.93 -16.09
C VAL A 158 7.25 2.47 -16.63
N LEU A 159 6.75 1.84 -17.69
CA LEU A 159 5.45 2.13 -18.28
C LEU A 159 4.60 0.88 -18.21
N GLU A 160 3.35 1.01 -17.80
CA GLU A 160 2.43 -0.10 -17.63
C GLU A 160 1.02 0.22 -18.04
N GLY A 161 0.35 -0.81 -18.51
CA GLY A 161 -1.08 -0.79 -18.76
C GLY A 161 -1.70 -2.10 -18.30
N TYR A 162 -2.87 -2.04 -17.69
CA TYR A 162 -3.55 -3.21 -17.15
C TYR A 162 -5.06 -3.18 -17.38
N LEU A 163 -5.65 -4.38 -17.40
CA LEU A 163 -7.07 -4.62 -17.61
C LEU A 163 -7.59 -5.54 -16.50
N TYR A 164 -8.78 -5.27 -16.00
CA TYR A 164 -9.45 -6.06 -14.98
C TYR A 164 -10.98 -5.92 -15.08
N ASN A 165 -11.73 -6.66 -14.29
CA ASN A 165 -13.18 -6.55 -14.26
C ASN A 165 -13.76 -5.91 -13.01
N GLY A 166 -12.97 -5.75 -11.94
CA GLY A 166 -13.30 -5.05 -10.72
C GLY A 166 -14.54 -5.53 -9.97
N ASP A 167 -14.70 -5.00 -8.77
CA ASP A 167 -15.80 -5.30 -7.86
C ASP A 167 -17.02 -4.39 -8.10
N THR A 168 -16.82 -3.16 -8.59
CA THR A 168 -17.90 -2.23 -8.92
C THR A 168 -18.27 -2.32 -10.40
N GLN A 169 -19.59 -2.25 -10.69
CA GLN A 169 -20.14 -2.42 -12.04
C GLN A 169 -21.09 -1.28 -12.39
N LYS A 170 -21.26 -1.02 -13.68
CA LYS A 170 -22.29 -0.08 -14.13
C LYS A 170 -23.70 -0.68 -13.94
N ALA A 171 -24.60 0.11 -13.39
CA ALA A 171 -25.97 -0.29 -13.16
C ALA A 171 -26.65 -0.77 -14.45
N GLY A 172 -27.23 -1.97 -14.41
CA GLY A 172 -27.91 -2.58 -15.57
C GLY A 172 -27.00 -3.24 -16.59
N GLU A 173 -25.68 -3.24 -16.38
CA GLU A 173 -24.72 -3.99 -17.20
C GLU A 173 -24.30 -5.28 -16.49
N SER A 174 -23.86 -6.27 -17.25
CA SER A 174 -23.24 -7.47 -16.69
C SER A 174 -21.76 -7.22 -16.41
N ASN A 175 -21.19 -7.97 -15.46
CA ASN A 175 -19.76 -7.93 -15.16
C ASN A 175 -18.92 -8.22 -16.42
N ARG A 176 -17.95 -7.36 -16.72
CA ARG A 176 -17.10 -7.42 -17.92
C ARG A 176 -15.69 -6.93 -17.60
N ILE A 177 -14.73 -7.34 -18.42
CA ILE A 177 -13.38 -6.77 -18.43
C ILE A 177 -13.45 -5.43 -19.19
N ASP A 178 -13.84 -4.36 -18.53
CA ASP A 178 -13.94 -3.02 -19.10
C ASP A 178 -13.32 -1.94 -18.19
N GLN A 179 -12.66 -2.38 -17.13
CA GLN A 179 -11.86 -1.52 -16.28
C GLN A 179 -10.38 -1.62 -16.68
N TYR A 180 -9.70 -0.49 -16.63
CA TYR A 180 -8.30 -0.39 -17.02
C TYR A 180 -7.59 0.75 -16.32
N GLY A 181 -6.28 0.61 -16.24
CA GLY A 181 -5.41 1.66 -15.75
C GLY A 181 -4.07 1.68 -16.48
N ALA A 182 -3.33 2.73 -16.24
CA ALA A 182 -1.97 2.90 -16.72
C ALA A 182 -1.13 3.65 -15.69
N SER A 183 0.15 3.34 -15.63
CA SER A 183 1.11 4.04 -14.78
C SER A 183 2.41 4.35 -15.54
N LEU A 184 3.06 5.40 -15.11
CA LEU A 184 4.40 5.79 -15.52
C LEU A 184 5.21 6.06 -14.25
N GLY A 185 6.25 5.27 -14.04
CA GLY A 185 7.17 5.40 -12.91
C GLY A 185 8.59 5.70 -13.38
N TYR A 186 9.34 6.40 -12.54
CA TYR A 186 10.76 6.62 -12.73
C TYR A 186 11.49 6.53 -11.39
N GLY A 187 12.56 5.75 -11.36
CA GLY A 187 13.36 5.60 -10.16
C GLY A 187 14.83 5.34 -10.46
N GLY A 188 15.68 5.68 -9.50
CA GLY A 188 17.11 5.50 -9.63
C GLY A 188 17.88 6.05 -8.44
N GLU A 189 19.19 6.01 -8.56
CA GLU A 189 20.12 6.61 -7.57
C GLU A 189 21.15 7.46 -8.30
N GLN A 190 21.40 8.66 -7.80
CA GLN A 190 22.44 9.54 -8.32
C GLN A 190 23.08 10.32 -7.17
N ASN A 191 24.42 10.26 -7.07
CA ASN A 191 25.19 10.97 -6.05
C ASN A 191 24.77 10.68 -4.61
N GLY A 192 24.35 9.45 -4.31
CA GLY A 192 23.88 9.04 -2.98
C GLY A 192 22.47 9.54 -2.64
N ILE A 193 21.70 10.00 -3.64
CA ILE A 193 20.29 10.31 -3.54
C ILE A 193 19.53 9.22 -4.31
N ALA A 194 18.77 8.39 -3.59
CA ALA A 194 17.81 7.48 -4.19
C ALA A 194 16.47 8.21 -4.35
N TYR A 195 15.84 8.01 -5.49
CA TYR A 195 14.55 8.62 -5.78
C TYR A 195 13.65 7.63 -6.53
N ASN A 196 12.38 7.74 -6.28
CA ASN A 196 11.33 7.01 -6.95
C ASN A 196 10.09 7.89 -7.03
N GLY A 197 9.32 7.77 -8.10
CA GLY A 197 8.06 8.48 -8.23
C GLY A 197 7.29 8.02 -9.43
N GLY A 198 6.01 8.34 -9.44
CA GLY A 198 5.13 7.90 -10.50
C GLY A 198 3.88 8.76 -10.63
N ILE A 199 3.20 8.53 -11.74
CA ILE A 199 1.85 9.02 -11.99
C ILE A 199 1.00 7.84 -12.44
N GLY A 200 -0.26 7.80 -12.02
CA GLY A 200 -1.19 6.74 -12.35
C GLY A 200 -2.55 7.28 -12.80
N TYR A 201 -3.19 6.49 -13.63
CA TYR A 201 -4.56 6.70 -14.07
C TYR A 201 -5.33 5.39 -13.95
N ILE A 202 -6.57 5.47 -13.48
CA ILE A 202 -7.53 4.38 -13.44
C ILE A 202 -8.86 4.88 -14.00
N ASN A 203 -9.53 4.08 -14.84
CA ASN A 203 -10.80 4.52 -15.43
C ASN A 203 -11.97 4.44 -14.45
N ASN A 204 -11.82 3.71 -13.34
CA ASN A 204 -12.81 3.60 -12.27
C ASN A 204 -12.15 3.55 -10.89
N ILE A 205 -12.07 4.68 -10.20
CA ILE A 205 -11.53 4.76 -8.83
C ILE A 205 -12.52 4.19 -7.79
N ALA A 206 -13.80 4.05 -8.14
CA ALA A 206 -14.80 3.43 -7.28
C ALA A 206 -14.49 1.98 -6.89
N ASP A 207 -13.57 1.36 -7.64
CA ASP A 207 -13.09 0.00 -7.43
C ASP A 207 -11.89 -0.10 -6.47
N SER A 208 -11.48 1.01 -5.87
CA SER A 208 -10.55 0.98 -4.74
C SER A 208 -11.26 0.47 -3.49
N ASP A 209 -10.51 -0.21 -2.62
CA ASP A 209 -11.04 -0.86 -1.42
C ASP A 209 -11.89 0.10 -0.57
N GLY A 210 -11.35 1.29 -0.25
CA GLY A 210 -12.08 2.27 0.57
C GLY A 210 -13.31 2.88 -0.10
N LEU A 211 -13.32 3.05 -1.43
CA LEU A 211 -14.51 3.55 -2.14
C LEU A 211 -15.54 2.45 -2.36
N THR A 212 -15.13 1.22 -2.61
CA THR A 212 -16.02 0.05 -2.69
C THR A 212 -16.74 -0.15 -1.36
N ASP A 213 -16.04 -0.02 -0.23
CA ASP A 213 -16.63 -0.09 1.11
C ASP A 213 -17.64 1.04 1.35
N ALA A 214 -17.28 2.28 1.00
CA ALA A 214 -18.19 3.43 1.10
C ALA A 214 -19.45 3.28 0.23
N LEU A 215 -19.38 2.52 -0.86
CA LEU A 215 -20.48 2.18 -1.75
C LEU A 215 -21.30 0.97 -1.26
N GLY A 216 -20.90 0.29 -0.19
CA GLY A 216 -21.60 -0.86 0.41
C GLY A 216 -21.01 -2.22 0.07
N GLY A 217 -19.74 -2.26 -0.38
CA GLY A 217 -18.97 -3.47 -0.62
C GLY A 217 -19.08 -4.03 -2.05
N ASN A 218 -18.56 -5.22 -2.23
CA ASN A 218 -18.38 -5.88 -3.53
C ASN A 218 -19.66 -5.97 -4.37
N ALA A 219 -19.49 -5.95 -5.69
CA ALA A 219 -20.57 -6.00 -6.69
C ALA A 219 -21.56 -4.82 -6.62
N THR A 220 -21.13 -3.69 -6.10
CA THR A 220 -21.94 -2.47 -6.06
C THR A 220 -22.13 -1.89 -7.45
N ALA A 221 -23.38 -1.59 -7.81
CA ALA A 221 -23.71 -0.98 -9.07
C ALA A 221 -23.65 0.56 -8.98
N ILE A 222 -22.84 1.18 -9.82
CA ILE A 222 -22.74 2.64 -10.01
C ILE A 222 -23.28 3.05 -11.38
N ASN A 223 -23.73 4.28 -11.51
CA ASN A 223 -24.32 4.73 -12.78
C ASN A 223 -23.26 4.89 -13.88
N LYS A 224 -22.05 5.39 -13.52
CA LYS A 224 -20.93 5.61 -14.45
C LYS A 224 -19.62 5.44 -13.72
N TYR A 225 -18.64 4.90 -14.39
CA TYR A 225 -17.27 4.88 -13.87
C TYR A 225 -16.73 6.30 -13.66
N VAL A 226 -16.10 6.47 -12.53
CA VAL A 226 -15.43 7.70 -12.12
C VAL A 226 -13.93 7.46 -12.19
N SER A 227 -13.27 8.11 -13.14
CA SER A 227 -11.82 7.96 -13.30
C SER A 227 -11.07 8.60 -12.14
N GLY A 228 -9.90 8.03 -11.80
CA GLY A 228 -8.96 8.56 -10.83
C GLY A 228 -7.60 8.87 -11.46
N ALA A 229 -6.87 9.75 -10.80
CA ALA A 229 -5.46 10.04 -11.09
C ALA A 229 -4.69 10.17 -9.79
N GLU A 230 -3.40 9.80 -9.83
CA GLU A 230 -2.49 9.92 -8.71
C GLU A 230 -1.10 10.39 -9.16
N ILE A 231 -0.36 10.93 -8.20
CA ILE A 231 1.08 11.21 -8.32
C ILE A 231 1.72 10.92 -6.97
N HIS A 232 2.88 10.28 -6.98
CA HIS A 232 3.66 10.02 -5.77
C HIS A 232 5.16 10.21 -6.03
N ALA A 233 5.92 10.46 -4.95
CA ALA A 233 7.36 10.52 -5.00
C ALA A 233 7.99 10.21 -3.64
N ASP A 234 9.13 9.51 -3.69
CA ASP A 234 9.99 9.20 -2.56
C ASP A 234 11.41 9.64 -2.88
N VAL A 235 12.07 10.26 -1.91
CA VAL A 235 13.48 10.67 -2.03
C VAL A 235 14.20 10.29 -0.75
N SER A 236 15.30 9.54 -0.88
CA SER A 236 16.15 9.17 0.24
C SER A 236 17.55 9.74 0.04
N PHE A 237 18.04 10.42 1.06
CA PHE A 237 19.38 10.97 1.10
C PHE A 237 20.03 10.68 2.46
N SER A 238 21.12 9.92 2.47
CA SER A 238 21.75 9.45 3.72
C SER A 238 20.70 8.72 4.59
N ASN A 239 20.38 9.28 5.74
CA ASN A 239 19.45 8.71 6.72
C ASN A 239 18.05 9.35 6.67
N LEU A 240 17.83 10.31 5.77
CA LEU A 240 16.56 11.01 5.60
C LEU A 240 15.81 10.44 4.41
N THR A 241 14.54 10.11 4.62
CA THR A 241 13.59 9.76 3.56
C THR A 241 12.42 10.75 3.60
N LEU A 242 12.05 11.27 2.44
CA LEU A 242 10.88 12.12 2.24
C LEU A 242 9.93 11.40 1.29
N ARG A 243 8.65 11.36 1.62
CA ARG A 243 7.59 10.75 0.80
C ARG A 243 6.43 11.71 0.62
N GLY A 244 5.75 11.59 -0.49
CA GLY A 244 4.51 12.32 -0.71
C GLY A 244 3.66 11.69 -1.80
N GLY A 245 2.35 11.76 -1.60
CA GLY A 245 1.35 11.27 -2.54
C GLY A 245 0.17 12.22 -2.64
N TYR A 246 -0.45 12.24 -3.80
CA TYR A 246 -1.70 12.95 -4.06
C TYR A 246 -2.56 12.11 -4.99
N MET A 247 -3.82 11.95 -4.65
CA MET A 247 -4.78 11.14 -5.38
C MET A 247 -6.13 11.84 -5.46
N THR A 248 -6.83 11.74 -6.58
CA THR A 248 -8.12 12.39 -6.77
C THR A 248 -9.04 11.63 -7.72
N ALA A 249 -10.32 11.62 -7.44
CA ALA A 249 -11.33 11.37 -8.47
C ALA A 249 -11.31 12.52 -9.50
N LEU A 250 -11.39 12.20 -10.79
CA LEU A 250 -11.37 13.22 -11.85
C LEU A 250 -12.74 13.83 -12.12
N LYS A 251 -13.81 13.18 -11.64
CA LYS A 251 -15.21 13.64 -11.72
C LYS A 251 -15.91 13.36 -10.41
N SER A 252 -17.00 14.08 -10.15
CA SER A 252 -17.85 13.76 -9.01
C SER A 252 -18.64 12.48 -9.25
N PHE A 253 -18.80 11.71 -8.18
CA PHE A 253 -19.80 10.65 -8.06
C PHE A 253 -21.21 11.24 -8.10
N GLN A 254 -22.24 10.39 -8.15
CA GLN A 254 -23.59 10.86 -7.89
C GLN A 254 -23.87 10.95 -6.37
N ALA A 255 -24.73 11.86 -5.97
CA ALA A 255 -25.07 12.04 -4.55
C ALA A 255 -25.70 10.78 -3.89
N GLY A 256 -26.23 9.85 -4.69
CA GLY A 256 -26.73 8.58 -4.21
C GLY A 256 -25.67 7.47 -4.15
N GLU A 257 -24.45 7.75 -4.58
CA GLU A 257 -23.31 6.83 -4.59
C GLU A 257 -22.31 7.22 -3.48
N VAL A 258 -21.53 8.27 -3.71
CA VAL A 258 -20.64 8.85 -2.70
C VAL A 258 -21.02 10.31 -2.54
N ALA A 259 -21.55 10.67 -1.38
CA ALA A 259 -22.09 12.01 -1.12
C ALA A 259 -21.14 12.86 -0.28
N PHE A 260 -21.12 14.15 -0.58
CA PHE A 260 -20.54 15.17 0.27
C PHE A 260 -21.42 16.40 0.24
N ASN A 261 -21.82 16.90 1.41
CA ASN A 261 -22.66 18.09 1.59
C ASN A 261 -23.93 18.08 0.70
N GLY A 262 -24.58 16.92 0.58
CA GLY A 262 -25.80 16.71 -0.22
C GLY A 262 -25.59 16.70 -1.73
N GLN A 263 -24.36 16.74 -2.21
CA GLN A 263 -23.97 16.62 -3.62
C GLN A 263 -23.14 15.34 -3.84
N GLY A 264 -22.88 14.99 -5.09
CA GLY A 264 -21.94 13.93 -5.41
C GLY A 264 -20.49 14.35 -5.10
N ALA A 265 -19.78 13.56 -4.32
CA ALA A 265 -18.42 13.82 -3.90
C ALA A 265 -17.40 13.67 -5.04
N LYS A 266 -16.33 14.44 -4.97
CA LYS A 266 -15.11 14.28 -5.76
C LYS A 266 -13.93 14.09 -4.80
N PRO A 267 -13.73 12.87 -4.26
CA PRO A 267 -12.74 12.63 -3.22
C PRO A 267 -11.31 12.96 -3.67
N VAL A 268 -10.55 13.50 -2.72
CA VAL A 268 -9.12 13.76 -2.81
C VAL A 268 -8.47 13.25 -1.54
N ALA A 269 -7.28 12.65 -1.65
CA ALA A 269 -6.39 12.37 -0.54
C ALA A 269 -4.96 12.76 -0.87
N TRP A 270 -4.20 13.19 0.13
CA TRP A 270 -2.78 13.49 0.01
C TRP A 270 -2.04 13.20 1.31
N ASN A 271 -0.75 12.91 1.19
CA ASN A 271 0.15 12.71 2.32
C ASN A 271 1.53 13.30 2.04
N LEU A 272 2.17 13.76 3.11
CA LEU A 272 3.59 14.12 3.14
C LEU A 272 4.20 13.50 4.39
N GLU A 273 5.34 12.87 4.25
CA GLU A 273 6.06 12.18 5.32
C GLU A 273 7.55 12.48 5.27
N ALA A 274 8.16 12.59 6.43
CA ALA A 274 9.61 12.64 6.60
C ALA A 274 10.02 11.60 7.64
N ALA A 275 11.01 10.76 7.31
CA ALA A 275 11.57 9.77 8.22
C ALA A 275 13.09 9.94 8.30
N TYR A 276 13.64 9.81 9.51
CA TYR A 276 15.07 9.90 9.76
C TYR A 276 15.54 8.74 10.64
N THR A 277 16.47 7.94 10.11
CA THR A 277 17.02 6.77 10.81
C THR A 277 18.39 7.08 11.37
N LEU A 278 18.58 6.80 12.66
CA LEU A 278 19.87 6.94 13.33
C LEU A 278 20.06 5.87 14.41
N PRO A 279 21.30 5.50 14.75
CA PRO A 279 21.55 4.58 15.84
C PRO A 279 21.32 5.26 17.20
N VAL A 280 20.35 4.78 17.98
CA VAL A 280 20.11 5.18 19.36
C VAL A 280 20.47 4.00 20.26
N MET A 281 21.40 4.19 21.18
CA MET A 281 21.91 3.13 22.07
C MET A 281 22.36 1.86 21.32
N GLY A 282 22.90 2.03 20.10
CA GLY A 282 23.37 0.92 19.26
C GLY A 282 22.27 0.13 18.56
N LYS A 283 21.03 0.66 18.51
CA LYS A 283 19.88 0.12 17.79
C LYS A 283 19.47 1.09 16.68
N ASP A 284 19.19 0.59 15.51
CA ASP A 284 18.64 1.40 14.44
C ASP A 284 17.25 1.89 14.86
N THR A 285 17.10 3.20 14.85
CA THR A 285 15.88 3.87 15.29
C THR A 285 15.42 4.85 14.22
N THR A 286 14.22 4.67 13.73
CA THR A 286 13.59 5.54 12.73
C THR A 286 12.58 6.44 13.43
N PHE A 287 12.69 7.74 13.21
CA PHE A 287 11.74 8.76 13.60
C PHE A 287 10.98 9.21 12.36
N ALA A 288 9.68 9.06 12.36
CA ALA A 288 8.82 9.48 11.27
C ALA A 288 7.83 10.56 11.74
N ALA A 289 7.48 11.46 10.83
CA ALA A 289 6.42 12.43 11.02
C ALA A 289 5.66 12.62 9.72
N THR A 290 4.33 12.72 9.81
CA THR A 290 3.45 12.85 8.64
C THR A 290 2.42 13.96 8.83
N VAL A 291 2.07 14.58 7.72
CA VAL A 291 0.87 15.40 7.59
C VAL A 291 0.10 14.92 6.36
N GLN A 292 -1.20 14.72 6.53
CA GLN A 292 -2.05 14.13 5.51
C GLN A 292 -3.38 14.87 5.49
N GLY A 293 -4.12 14.76 4.42
CA GLY A 293 -5.45 15.35 4.38
C GLY A 293 -6.31 14.76 3.28
N THR A 294 -7.60 14.99 3.42
CA THR A 294 -8.61 14.62 2.44
C THR A 294 -9.53 15.79 2.11
N GLN A 295 -10.24 15.69 1.00
CA GLN A 295 -11.34 16.58 0.64
C GLN A 295 -12.48 15.73 0.09
N GLU A 296 -13.70 16.05 0.47
CA GLU A 296 -14.92 15.34 0.06
C GLU A 296 -14.88 13.81 0.29
N ALA A 297 -14.12 13.37 1.31
CA ALA A 297 -13.93 11.95 1.64
C ALA A 297 -14.64 11.53 2.94
N LEU A 298 -15.58 12.34 3.42
CA LEU A 298 -16.35 12.06 4.64
C LEU A 298 -17.11 10.73 4.55
N ALA A 299 -17.65 10.39 3.38
CA ALA A 299 -18.36 9.12 3.16
C ALA A 299 -17.44 7.88 3.29
N LEU A 300 -16.12 8.05 3.18
CA LEU A 300 -15.12 7.01 3.40
C LEU A 300 -14.72 6.89 4.88
N GLY A 301 -15.27 7.73 5.77
CA GLY A 301 -14.87 7.77 7.18
C GLY A 301 -13.46 8.33 7.42
N LEU A 302 -12.87 9.01 6.43
CA LEU A 302 -11.53 9.56 6.53
C LEU A 302 -11.56 10.97 7.16
N PRO A 303 -10.55 11.35 7.98
CA PRO A 303 -10.44 12.70 8.53
C PRO A 303 -10.16 13.74 7.44
N GLU A 304 -10.53 15.00 7.70
CA GLU A 304 -10.14 16.12 6.83
C GLU A 304 -8.64 16.36 6.89
N THR A 305 -8.05 16.28 8.10
CA THR A 305 -6.60 16.45 8.31
C THR A 305 -6.10 15.44 9.34
N ARG A 306 -4.90 14.89 9.11
CA ARG A 306 -4.18 14.01 10.02
C ARG A 306 -2.75 14.51 10.22
N TYR A 307 -2.31 14.55 11.46
CA TYR A 307 -0.91 14.73 11.87
C TYR A 307 -0.46 13.49 12.60
N GLY A 308 0.73 12.99 12.29
CA GLY A 308 1.26 11.79 12.91
C GLY A 308 2.74 11.88 13.21
N ALA A 309 3.16 11.13 14.23
CA ALA A 309 4.56 10.88 14.53
C ALA A 309 4.74 9.44 15.01
N ALA A 310 5.82 8.80 14.57
CA ALA A 310 6.18 7.46 14.98
C ALA A 310 7.67 7.33 15.31
N VAL A 311 7.97 6.38 16.18
CA VAL A 311 9.34 5.95 16.50
C VAL A 311 9.39 4.45 16.42
N THR A 312 10.20 3.93 15.50
CA THR A 312 10.44 2.49 15.31
C THR A 312 11.85 2.14 15.74
N VAL A 313 11.99 1.16 16.62
CA VAL A 313 13.28 0.66 17.13
C VAL A 313 13.46 -0.79 16.71
N ALA A 314 14.52 -1.10 15.96
CA ALA A 314 14.94 -2.46 15.68
C ALA A 314 15.61 -3.06 16.93
N ILE A 315 14.88 -3.86 17.69
CA ILE A 315 15.33 -4.42 18.99
C ILE A 315 16.40 -5.50 18.76
N VAL A 316 16.11 -6.42 17.87
CA VAL A 316 17.01 -7.48 17.36
C VAL A 316 16.72 -7.69 15.89
N ASP A 317 17.54 -8.49 15.21
CA ASP A 317 17.26 -8.91 13.84
C ASP A 317 15.82 -9.49 13.79
N HIS A 318 15.04 -9.06 12.80
CA HIS A 318 13.66 -9.52 12.58
C HIS A 318 12.62 -9.16 13.65
N PHE A 319 12.93 -8.26 14.59
CA PHE A 319 11.97 -7.81 15.59
C PHE A 319 12.09 -6.31 15.85
N SER A 320 10.97 -5.61 15.72
CA SER A 320 10.87 -4.18 15.96
C SER A 320 9.72 -3.81 16.89
N ILE A 321 9.85 -2.65 17.50
CA ILE A 321 8.80 -2.01 18.28
C ILE A 321 8.57 -0.62 17.70
N THR A 322 7.31 -0.29 17.41
CA THR A 322 6.90 1.03 16.94
C THR A 322 5.92 1.66 17.93
N GLY A 323 6.21 2.88 18.35
CA GLY A 323 5.25 3.73 19.01
C GLY A 323 4.77 4.82 18.07
N GLU A 324 3.47 4.96 17.88
CA GLU A 324 2.85 5.95 17.00
C GLU A 324 1.81 6.79 17.75
N TYR A 325 1.69 8.05 17.35
CA TYR A 325 0.61 8.93 17.78
C TYR A 325 0.04 9.68 16.58
N LEU A 326 -1.27 9.60 16.41
CA LEU A 326 -2.03 10.30 15.39
C LEU A 326 -2.98 11.31 16.05
N HIS A 327 -3.12 12.46 15.41
CA HIS A 327 -4.12 13.47 15.70
C HIS A 327 -4.92 13.73 14.43
N ASP A 328 -6.20 13.43 14.47
CA ASP A 328 -7.13 13.55 13.36
C ASP A 328 -8.11 14.70 13.64
N GLU A 329 -8.36 15.53 12.64
CA GLU A 329 -9.39 16.57 12.64
C GLU A 329 -10.49 16.16 11.66
N ASP A 330 -11.73 16.08 12.14
CA ASP A 330 -12.88 15.74 11.31
C ASP A 330 -13.36 16.96 10.51
N TYR A 331 -14.09 16.70 9.44
CA TYR A 331 -14.78 17.71 8.66
C TYR A 331 -15.68 18.57 9.54
N SER A 332 -15.87 19.83 9.14
CA SER A 332 -16.74 20.76 9.86
C SER A 332 -18.20 20.26 9.89
N VAL A 333 -18.97 20.71 10.90
CA VAL A 333 -20.40 20.41 11.00
C VAL A 333 -21.19 20.89 9.78
N SER A 334 -20.76 21.98 9.14
CA SER A 334 -21.39 22.47 7.91
C SER A 334 -21.16 21.59 6.69
N GLU A 335 -20.15 20.74 6.73
CA GLU A 335 -19.80 19.75 5.69
C GLU A 335 -20.33 18.34 6.01
N GLY A 336 -20.98 18.18 7.15
CA GLY A 336 -21.59 16.93 7.58
C GLY A 336 -20.73 16.12 8.56
N GLY A 337 -19.54 16.60 8.90
CA GLY A 337 -18.68 16.04 9.93
C GLY A 337 -19.08 16.46 11.35
N THR A 338 -18.27 16.09 12.33
CA THR A 338 -18.49 16.44 13.75
C THR A 338 -17.88 17.78 14.14
N GLY A 339 -16.85 18.23 13.39
CA GLY A 339 -16.02 19.39 13.72
C GLY A 339 -15.11 19.16 14.94
N ASN A 340 -14.99 17.92 15.39
CA ASN A 340 -14.15 17.52 16.52
C ASN A 340 -12.80 16.97 16.07
N SER A 341 -11.88 16.82 17.00
CA SER A 341 -10.64 16.08 16.80
C SER A 341 -10.68 14.73 17.52
N GLY A 342 -9.89 13.79 17.04
CA GLY A 342 -9.64 12.50 17.65
C GLY A 342 -8.14 12.21 17.77
N HIS A 343 -7.79 11.26 18.62
CA HIS A 343 -6.40 10.87 18.83
C HIS A 343 -6.28 9.36 18.84
N THR A 344 -5.21 8.83 18.25
CA THR A 344 -4.89 7.41 18.35
C THR A 344 -3.44 7.26 18.78
N ALA A 345 -3.20 6.50 19.85
CA ALA A 345 -1.88 6.08 20.26
C ALA A 345 -1.74 4.56 20.03
N THR A 346 -0.71 4.16 19.30
CA THR A 346 -0.45 2.76 18.94
C THR A 346 0.92 2.34 19.46
N LEU A 347 1.01 1.14 20.03
CA LEU A 347 2.24 0.42 20.26
C LEU A 347 2.19 -0.87 19.45
N LYS A 348 3.03 -0.99 18.43
CA LYS A 348 3.14 -2.17 17.57
C LYS A 348 4.39 -2.98 17.87
N LEU A 349 4.23 -4.29 17.95
CA LEU A 349 5.29 -5.29 18.01
C LEU A 349 5.26 -6.06 16.70
N ALA A 350 6.34 -6.02 15.92
CA ALA A 350 6.43 -6.70 14.63
C ALA A 350 7.58 -7.72 14.62
N ALA A 351 7.28 -8.94 14.17
CA ALA A 351 8.25 -9.99 13.93
C ALA A 351 8.24 -10.38 12.44
N GLU A 352 9.38 -10.25 11.77
CA GLU A 352 9.57 -10.59 10.36
C GLU A 352 10.47 -11.82 10.24
N TYR A 353 10.27 -12.70 9.26
CA TYR A 353 11.07 -13.93 9.07
C TYR A 353 11.20 -14.32 7.60
#